data_5d7d1cadbc4dea5077b19ed027c0d2eb
#
_entry.id   5d7d1cadbc4dea5077b19ed027c0d2eb
#
_cell.length_a   1.000
_cell.length_b   1.000
_cell.length_c   1.000
_cell.angle_alpha   90.00
_cell.angle_beta   90.00
_cell.angle_gamma   90.00
#
_symmetry.space_group_name_H-M   'P 1'
#
loop_
_entity.id
_entity.type
_entity.pdbx_description
1 polymer ?
#
loop_
_entity_poly.entity_id
_entity_poly.type
_entity_poly.pdbx_seq_one_letter_code
_entity_poly.pdbx_strand_id
1 'polypeptide(L)'
;HNTLEIADKVEFYSIDSGPIMPTFNIPESFGTEEEYRKRLTEKDLFNEFTRDENGNVVLSEEDANAKIKKLGGYDKLYRIKLEADYLAKLTYDGAKPLYGEPLSEEVKERLNFELHIMKTMGFPGYFLIVQDFIRAAREELGVSVGPGRGSAAGSAVAYCLGITKIDPIKYDLLFERFLNPDRISLPDIDTDFDDDGRGDVLRWVTEKYGAERVAHIITYGTMATKSAIKDVARVEKLPLAESNRLAKLVPDKIPDMKKFRSEERRVGKECHGRCR
;
A
#
# COMPACT_ATOMS: atom_id res chain seq x y z
N HIS A 1 17.71 -16.83 -34.12
CA HIS A 1 16.87 -16.24 -35.18
C HIS A 1 15.46 -15.90 -34.65
N ASN A 2 14.71 -16.85 -34.12
CA ASN A 2 13.32 -16.63 -33.69
C ASN A 2 13.15 -15.56 -32.59
N THR A 3 14.14 -15.37 -31.72
CA THR A 3 14.14 -14.33 -30.69
C THR A 3 14.21 -12.93 -31.28
N LEU A 4 15.04 -12.74 -32.33
CA LEU A 4 15.14 -11.47 -33.04
C LEU A 4 13.85 -11.19 -33.83
N GLU A 5 13.31 -12.22 -34.48
CA GLU A 5 12.05 -12.11 -35.24
C GLU A 5 10.86 -11.71 -34.33
N ILE A 6 10.85 -12.16 -33.07
CA ILE A 6 9.86 -11.73 -32.09
C ILE A 6 10.11 -10.28 -31.65
N ALA A 7 11.38 -9.92 -31.43
CA ALA A 7 11.74 -8.54 -31.04
C ALA A 7 11.37 -7.53 -32.12
N ASP A 8 11.57 -7.89 -33.38
CA ASP A 8 11.25 -7.05 -34.55
C ASP A 8 9.73 -6.81 -34.73
N LYS A 9 8.88 -7.67 -34.12
CA LYS A 9 7.42 -7.51 -34.13
C LYS A 9 6.91 -6.59 -33.02
N VAL A 10 7.78 -6.19 -32.08
CA VAL A 10 7.40 -5.33 -30.94
C VAL A 10 7.60 -3.89 -31.35
N GLU A 11 6.52 -3.13 -31.37
CA GLU A 11 6.58 -1.68 -31.51
C GLU A 11 7.09 -1.03 -30.23
N PHE A 12 7.86 0.06 -30.37
CA PHE A 12 8.34 0.79 -29.21
C PHE A 12 7.18 1.50 -28.52
N TYR A 13 6.88 1.12 -27.28
CA TYR A 13 5.92 1.78 -26.42
C TYR A 13 6.41 1.74 -24.97
N SER A 14 5.95 2.68 -24.17
CA SER A 14 6.21 2.70 -22.73
C SER A 14 4.93 2.34 -21.98
N ILE A 15 5.03 1.39 -21.05
CA ILE A 15 3.99 1.07 -20.08
C ILE A 15 4.22 1.78 -18.75
N ASP A 16 5.33 2.52 -18.64
CA ASP A 16 5.68 3.29 -17.45
C ASP A 16 4.86 4.58 -17.43
N SER A 17 3.89 4.62 -16.55
CA SER A 17 3.11 5.82 -16.24
C SER A 17 3.37 6.22 -14.80
N GLY A 18 3.43 7.54 -14.54
CA GLY A 18 3.52 8.03 -13.17
C GLY A 18 2.33 7.56 -12.32
N PRO A 19 2.48 7.53 -10.99
CA PRO A 19 1.40 7.12 -10.08
C PRO A 19 0.16 8.01 -10.29
N ILE A 20 -1.01 7.37 -10.44
CA ILE A 20 -2.29 8.07 -10.52
C ILE A 20 -2.89 8.07 -9.12
N MET A 21 -2.92 9.24 -8.49
CA MET A 21 -3.53 9.39 -7.16
C MET A 21 -5.00 9.80 -7.32
N PRO A 22 -5.93 9.07 -6.69
CA PRO A 22 -7.32 9.49 -6.63
C PRO A 22 -7.46 10.78 -5.80
N THR A 23 -8.52 11.52 -6.04
CA THR A 23 -8.82 12.78 -5.33
C THR A 23 -9.78 12.52 -4.18
N PHE A 24 -9.41 12.94 -2.98
CA PHE A 24 -10.30 12.91 -1.81
C PHE A 24 -11.18 14.18 -1.78
N ASN A 25 -12.46 14.03 -1.53
CA ASN A 25 -13.36 15.18 -1.42
C ASN A 25 -13.31 15.75 0.01
N ILE A 26 -12.61 16.88 0.16
CA ILE A 26 -12.52 17.62 1.42
C ILE A 26 -13.83 18.35 1.65
N PRO A 27 -14.39 18.34 2.89
CA PRO A 27 -15.58 19.12 3.21
C PRO A 27 -15.37 20.61 2.96
N GLU A 28 -16.30 21.26 2.26
CA GLU A 28 -16.24 22.71 1.97
C GLU A 28 -16.13 23.55 3.23
N SER A 29 -16.69 23.09 4.35
CA SER A 29 -16.59 23.74 5.66
C SER A 29 -15.16 23.85 6.19
N PHE A 30 -14.22 23.05 5.68
CA PHE A 30 -12.79 23.16 6.02
C PHE A 30 -12.08 24.19 5.13
N GLY A 31 -12.47 24.27 3.87
CA GLY A 31 -11.89 25.17 2.89
C GLY A 31 -11.90 24.60 1.49
N THR A 32 -11.71 25.45 0.51
CA THR A 32 -11.70 25.10 -0.91
C THR A 32 -10.35 25.41 -1.55
N GLU A 33 -10.04 24.76 -2.66
CA GLU A 33 -8.82 25.03 -3.43
C GLU A 33 -8.78 26.49 -3.92
N GLU A 34 -9.95 27.07 -4.27
CA GLU A 34 -10.04 28.46 -4.69
C GLU A 34 -9.64 29.43 -3.57
N GLU A 35 -10.02 29.16 -2.33
CA GLU A 35 -9.61 29.95 -1.17
C GLU A 35 -8.11 29.87 -0.94
N TYR A 36 -7.53 28.68 -1.10
CA TYR A 36 -6.09 28.48 -0.98
C TYR A 36 -5.33 29.21 -2.08
N ARG A 37 -5.81 29.21 -3.33
CA ARG A 37 -5.25 29.99 -4.45
C ARG A 37 -5.28 31.49 -4.22
N LYS A 38 -6.29 32.00 -3.51
CA LYS A 38 -6.37 33.43 -3.15
C LYS A 38 -5.45 33.82 -2.01
N ARG A 39 -5.21 32.91 -1.07
CA ARG A 39 -4.46 33.16 0.16
C ARG A 39 -2.95 32.91 0.04
N LEU A 40 -2.54 31.93 -0.74
CA LEU A 40 -1.15 31.49 -0.86
C LEU A 40 -0.56 31.89 -2.20
N THR A 41 0.69 32.34 -2.19
CA THR A 41 1.46 32.60 -3.41
C THR A 41 2.27 31.36 -3.81
N GLU A 42 2.72 31.31 -5.07
CA GLU A 42 3.64 30.27 -5.53
C GLU A 42 4.94 30.24 -4.71
N LYS A 43 5.41 31.39 -4.22
CA LYS A 43 6.58 31.50 -3.36
C LYS A 43 6.34 30.84 -1.99
N ASP A 44 5.13 30.97 -1.45
CA ASP A 44 4.77 30.29 -0.18
C ASP A 44 4.79 28.79 -0.36
N LEU A 45 4.17 28.29 -1.45
CA LEU A 45 4.18 26.88 -1.79
C LEU A 45 5.62 26.36 -2.07
N PHE A 46 6.42 27.12 -2.82
CA PHE A 46 7.82 26.77 -3.05
C PHE A 46 8.54 26.55 -1.73
N ASN A 47 8.48 27.51 -0.81
CA ASN A 47 9.13 27.41 0.49
C ASN A 47 8.61 26.22 1.29
N GLU A 48 7.32 25.99 1.31
CA GLU A 48 6.70 24.94 2.12
C GLU A 48 7.00 23.53 1.63
N PHE A 49 7.18 23.34 0.32
CA PHE A 49 7.43 22.01 -0.26
C PHE A 49 8.91 21.68 -0.47
N THR A 50 9.81 22.66 -0.39
CA THR A 50 11.23 22.48 -0.67
C THR A 50 12.14 22.64 0.55
N ARG A 51 11.61 23.09 1.68
CA ARG A 51 12.33 23.22 2.94
C ARG A 51 12.05 22.01 3.84
N ASP A 52 12.89 21.85 4.86
CA ASP A 52 12.65 20.87 5.91
C ASP A 52 11.50 21.30 6.85
N GLU A 53 11.15 20.46 7.82
CA GLU A 53 10.12 20.73 8.83
C GLU A 53 10.44 21.94 9.73
N ASN A 54 11.70 22.33 9.83
CA ASN A 54 12.18 23.50 10.58
C ASN A 54 12.28 24.77 9.72
N GLY A 55 11.98 24.66 8.41
CA GLY A 55 12.02 25.77 7.46
C GLY A 55 13.41 26.06 6.87
N ASN A 56 14.40 25.19 7.06
CA ASN A 56 15.73 25.34 6.50
C ASN A 56 15.77 24.95 5.03
N VAL A 57 16.64 25.60 4.26
CA VAL A 57 16.89 25.26 2.86
C VAL A 57 17.78 24.01 2.81
N VAL A 58 17.25 22.90 2.31
CA VAL A 58 17.96 21.60 2.21
C VAL A 58 18.18 21.16 0.76
N LEU A 59 17.56 21.83 -0.21
CA LEU A 59 17.69 21.50 -1.63
C LEU A 59 18.35 22.65 -2.38
N SER A 60 19.12 22.31 -3.43
CA SER A 60 19.53 23.32 -4.41
C SER A 60 18.31 23.88 -5.15
N GLU A 61 18.44 25.07 -5.77
CA GLU A 61 17.34 25.67 -6.52
C GLU A 61 16.89 24.79 -7.71
N GLU A 62 17.82 24.09 -8.36
CA GLU A 62 17.54 23.15 -9.44
C GLU A 62 16.74 21.95 -8.94
N ASP A 63 17.17 21.33 -7.83
CA ASP A 63 16.48 20.17 -7.22
C ASP A 63 15.09 20.56 -6.70
N ALA A 64 14.97 21.74 -6.11
CA ALA A 64 13.72 22.28 -5.63
C ALA A 64 12.70 22.45 -6.79
N ASN A 65 13.13 23.04 -7.91
CA ASN A 65 12.29 23.18 -9.10
C ASN A 65 11.95 21.84 -9.74
N ALA A 66 12.90 20.90 -9.77
CA ALA A 66 12.65 19.52 -10.24
C ALA A 66 11.59 18.81 -9.37
N LYS A 67 11.65 18.98 -8.04
CA LYS A 67 10.68 18.44 -7.08
C LYS A 67 9.28 19.03 -7.34
N ILE A 68 9.14 20.34 -7.49
CA ILE A 68 7.86 21.01 -7.82
C ILE A 68 7.26 20.44 -9.11
N LYS A 69 8.08 20.32 -10.16
CA LYS A 69 7.66 19.75 -11.45
C LYS A 69 7.20 18.30 -11.30
N LYS A 70 7.91 17.51 -10.51
CA LYS A 70 7.58 16.10 -10.23
C LYS A 70 6.25 15.96 -9.49
N LEU A 71 5.93 16.86 -8.56
CA LEU A 71 4.65 16.92 -7.86
C LEU A 71 3.49 17.37 -8.75
N GLY A 72 3.77 17.80 -9.99
CA GLY A 72 2.79 18.18 -10.98
C GLY A 72 2.59 19.70 -11.16
N GLY A 73 3.57 20.48 -10.67
CA GLY A 73 3.56 21.95 -10.77
C GLY A 73 2.69 22.62 -9.72
N TYR A 74 2.72 23.96 -9.69
CA TYR A 74 2.03 24.75 -8.68
C TYR A 74 0.52 24.51 -8.65
N ASP A 75 -0.10 24.23 -9.80
CA ASP A 75 -1.54 23.94 -9.86
C ASP A 75 -1.94 22.76 -8.96
N LYS A 76 -1.14 21.70 -8.95
CA LYS A 76 -1.38 20.55 -8.07
C LYS A 76 -0.98 20.81 -6.62
N LEU A 77 0.01 21.67 -6.38
CA LEU A 77 0.48 21.95 -5.02
C LEU A 77 -0.60 22.60 -4.15
N TYR A 78 -1.47 23.47 -4.71
CA TYR A 78 -2.59 24.01 -3.95
C TYR A 78 -3.50 22.91 -3.41
N ARG A 79 -3.77 21.91 -4.23
CA ARG A 79 -4.58 20.76 -3.83
C ARG A 79 -3.87 19.92 -2.78
N ILE A 80 -2.60 19.59 -2.99
CA ILE A 80 -1.81 18.81 -2.02
C ILE A 80 -1.72 19.56 -0.68
N LYS A 81 -1.58 20.89 -0.71
CA LYS A 81 -1.56 21.71 0.51
C LYS A 81 -2.89 21.66 1.26
N LEU A 82 -4.01 21.79 0.57
CA LEU A 82 -5.33 21.68 1.17
C LEU A 82 -5.55 20.30 1.79
N GLU A 83 -5.16 19.22 1.09
CA GLU A 83 -5.23 17.85 1.61
C GLU A 83 -4.31 17.65 2.82
N ALA A 84 -3.11 18.24 2.80
CA ALA A 84 -2.16 18.15 3.91
C ALA A 84 -2.67 18.86 5.18
N ASP A 85 -3.28 20.02 5.03
CA ASP A 85 -3.84 20.76 6.16
C ASP A 85 -5.05 20.04 6.76
N TYR A 86 -5.89 19.44 5.89
CA TYR A 86 -7.00 18.62 6.35
C TYR A 86 -6.53 17.34 7.05
N LEU A 87 -5.52 16.69 6.50
CA LEU A 87 -4.87 15.51 7.12
C LEU A 87 -4.30 15.87 8.49
N ALA A 88 -3.60 17.00 8.60
CA ALA A 88 -3.06 17.50 9.86
C ALA A 88 -4.18 17.72 10.89
N LYS A 89 -5.28 18.38 10.50
CA LYS A 89 -6.44 18.57 11.37
C LYS A 89 -6.96 17.23 11.91
N LEU A 90 -7.24 16.27 11.05
CA LEU A 90 -7.74 14.95 11.47
C LEU A 90 -6.74 14.21 12.36
N THR A 91 -5.44 14.32 12.07
CA THR A 91 -4.36 13.72 12.87
C THR A 91 -4.35 14.30 14.28
N TYR A 92 -4.36 15.63 14.42
CA TYR A 92 -4.37 16.27 15.74
C TYR A 92 -5.67 16.02 16.51
N ASP A 93 -6.82 16.00 15.83
CA ASP A 93 -8.08 15.63 16.46
C ASP A 93 -8.06 14.19 16.98
N GLY A 94 -7.49 13.26 16.22
CA GLY A 94 -7.30 11.86 16.64
C GLY A 94 -6.21 11.64 17.68
N ALA A 95 -5.20 12.51 17.73
CA ALA A 95 -4.12 12.41 18.72
C ALA A 95 -4.58 12.71 20.13
N LYS A 96 -5.52 13.65 20.32
CA LYS A 96 -6.01 14.07 21.65
C LYS A 96 -6.51 12.92 22.53
N PRO A 97 -7.44 12.06 22.07
CA PRO A 97 -7.93 10.94 22.86
C PRO A 97 -6.87 9.84 23.09
N LEU A 98 -5.84 9.75 22.24
CA LEU A 98 -4.81 8.70 22.30
C LEU A 98 -3.63 9.08 23.21
N TYR A 99 -3.18 10.36 23.14
CA TYR A 99 -1.99 10.85 23.84
C TYR A 99 -2.29 11.89 24.91
N GLY A 100 -3.56 12.28 25.07
CA GLY A 100 -4.01 13.28 26.05
C GLY A 100 -3.93 14.72 25.54
N GLU A 101 -4.42 15.66 26.33
CA GLU A 101 -4.39 17.10 26.05
C GLU A 101 -3.90 17.86 27.30
N PRO A 102 -2.81 18.65 27.19
CA PRO A 102 -2.02 18.97 26.00
C PRO A 102 -1.11 17.80 25.56
N LEU A 103 -0.87 17.69 24.25
CA LEU A 103 0.08 16.73 23.68
C LEU A 103 1.50 17.04 24.17
N SER A 104 2.30 16.01 24.45
CA SER A 104 3.71 16.16 24.77
C SER A 104 4.50 16.71 23.56
N GLU A 105 5.66 17.32 23.80
CA GLU A 105 6.52 17.83 22.72
C GLU A 105 7.01 16.68 21.82
N GLU A 106 7.36 15.54 22.39
CA GLU A 106 7.78 14.35 21.64
C GLU A 106 6.72 13.92 20.63
N VAL A 107 5.45 13.85 21.03
CA VAL A 107 4.32 13.51 20.13
C VAL A 107 4.16 14.56 19.04
N LYS A 108 4.23 15.85 19.39
CA LYS A 108 4.10 16.95 18.42
C LYS A 108 5.22 16.93 17.39
N GLU A 109 6.45 16.79 17.81
CA GLU A 109 7.61 16.70 16.93
C GLU A 109 7.47 15.52 15.96
N ARG A 110 7.11 14.34 16.47
CA ARG A 110 6.87 13.15 15.65
C ARG A 110 5.75 13.36 14.63
N LEU A 111 4.60 13.90 15.04
CA LEU A 111 3.48 14.15 14.12
C LEU A 111 3.82 15.20 13.07
N ASN A 112 4.49 16.30 13.45
CA ASN A 112 4.91 17.34 12.52
C ASN A 112 5.90 16.81 11.48
N PHE A 113 6.88 16.02 11.92
CA PHE A 113 7.83 15.37 11.02
C PHE A 113 7.13 14.46 10.01
N GLU A 114 6.28 13.54 10.47
CA GLU A 114 5.57 12.62 9.57
C GLU A 114 4.64 13.35 8.59
N LEU A 115 3.85 14.33 9.07
CA LEU A 115 2.97 15.15 8.23
C LEU A 115 3.75 15.95 7.18
N HIS A 116 4.93 16.46 7.55
CA HIS A 116 5.80 17.17 6.62
C HIS A 116 6.29 16.23 5.51
N ILE A 117 6.75 15.03 5.84
CA ILE A 117 7.18 14.03 4.85
C ILE A 117 6.01 13.65 3.93
N MET A 118 4.84 13.31 4.48
CA MET A 118 3.65 12.96 3.69
C MET A 118 3.25 14.09 2.71
N LYS A 119 3.28 15.34 3.16
CA LYS A 119 3.00 16.53 2.34
C LYS A 119 4.02 16.69 1.22
N THR A 120 5.30 16.69 1.56
CA THR A 120 6.38 16.96 0.60
C THR A 120 6.61 15.83 -0.40
N MET A 121 6.14 14.61 -0.10
CA MET A 121 6.08 13.49 -1.03
C MET A 121 4.80 13.48 -1.89
N GLY A 122 3.79 14.29 -1.56
CA GLY A 122 2.55 14.43 -2.33
C GLY A 122 1.49 13.37 -2.02
N PHE A 123 1.52 12.74 -0.85
CA PHE A 123 0.64 11.63 -0.48
C PHE A 123 -0.51 11.94 0.52
N PRO A 124 -0.82 13.19 0.93
CA PRO A 124 -1.89 13.42 1.90
C PRO A 124 -3.22 12.83 1.47
N GLY A 125 -3.60 12.98 0.19
CA GLY A 125 -4.84 12.43 -0.35
C GLY A 125 -4.95 10.92 -0.24
N TYR A 126 -3.84 10.18 -0.38
CA TYR A 126 -3.82 8.74 -0.18
C TYR A 126 -4.18 8.35 1.25
N PHE A 127 -3.59 9.01 2.25
CA PHE A 127 -3.91 8.75 3.66
C PHE A 127 -5.35 9.10 4.00
N LEU A 128 -5.89 10.18 3.43
CA LEU A 128 -7.29 10.57 3.60
C LEU A 128 -8.25 9.51 3.04
N ILE A 129 -7.95 8.95 1.87
CA ILE A 129 -8.75 7.89 1.26
C ILE A 129 -8.70 6.61 2.10
N VAL A 130 -7.50 6.21 2.56
CA VAL A 130 -7.35 5.01 3.40
C VAL A 130 -8.09 5.17 4.72
N GLN A 131 -7.96 6.32 5.37
CA GLN A 131 -8.70 6.63 6.59
C GLN A 131 -10.20 6.57 6.37
N ASP A 132 -10.69 7.11 5.27
CA ASP A 132 -12.12 7.20 4.96
C ASP A 132 -12.77 5.82 4.78
N PHE A 133 -12.18 4.93 3.99
CA PHE A 133 -12.77 3.60 3.82
C PHE A 133 -12.62 2.72 5.07
N ILE A 134 -11.57 2.90 5.87
CA ILE A 134 -11.43 2.20 7.16
C ILE A 134 -12.48 2.68 8.16
N ARG A 135 -12.71 4.01 8.22
CA ARG A 135 -13.78 4.60 9.03
C ARG A 135 -15.14 4.08 8.59
N ALA A 136 -15.42 4.12 7.29
CA ALA A 136 -16.68 3.64 6.74
C ALA A 136 -16.90 2.15 7.01
N ALA A 137 -15.86 1.33 6.88
CA ALA A 137 -15.95 -0.09 7.23
C ALA A 137 -16.40 -0.30 8.68
N ARG A 138 -15.80 0.44 9.62
CA ARG A 138 -16.11 0.30 11.06
C ARG A 138 -17.45 0.92 11.45
N GLU A 139 -17.73 2.15 10.98
CA GLU A 139 -18.81 2.98 11.48
C GLU A 139 -20.10 2.86 10.66
N GLU A 140 -19.99 2.69 9.34
CA GLU A 140 -21.16 2.64 8.44
C GLU A 140 -21.55 1.20 8.11
N LEU A 141 -20.57 0.32 7.89
CA LEU A 141 -20.81 -1.04 7.43
C LEU A 141 -20.73 -2.09 8.56
N GLY A 142 -20.23 -1.74 9.74
CA GLY A 142 -20.08 -2.67 10.85
C GLY A 142 -19.04 -3.78 10.59
N VAL A 143 -18.11 -3.56 9.66
CA VAL A 143 -17.09 -4.52 9.26
C VAL A 143 -15.87 -4.41 10.16
N SER A 144 -15.41 -5.53 10.70
CA SER A 144 -14.20 -5.57 11.51
C SER A 144 -12.97 -5.31 10.68
N VAL A 145 -12.11 -4.40 11.18
CA VAL A 145 -10.84 -4.03 10.53
C VAL A 145 -9.69 -4.39 11.46
N GLY A 146 -8.70 -5.07 10.92
CA GLY A 146 -7.51 -5.49 11.64
C GLY A 146 -6.70 -4.31 12.24
N PRO A 147 -5.76 -4.60 13.15
CA PRO A 147 -4.97 -3.56 13.83
C PRO A 147 -3.94 -2.86 12.93
N GLY A 148 -3.84 -3.29 11.68
CA GLY A 148 -2.79 -2.90 10.74
C GLY A 148 -1.60 -3.87 10.79
N ARG A 149 -0.89 -3.97 9.67
CA ARG A 149 0.30 -4.80 9.50
C ARG A 149 1.31 -4.12 8.58
N GLY A 150 2.48 -4.72 8.42
CA GLY A 150 3.52 -4.17 7.56
C GLY A 150 4.16 -2.90 8.13
N SER A 151 4.71 -2.07 7.25
CA SER A 151 5.47 -0.88 7.61
C SER A 151 4.61 0.28 8.11
N ALA A 152 3.33 0.33 7.74
CA ALA A 152 2.40 1.40 8.16
C ALA A 152 2.22 1.50 9.69
N ALA A 153 2.47 0.40 10.42
CA ALA A 153 2.48 0.39 11.89
C ALA A 153 3.54 1.34 12.50
N GLY A 154 4.56 1.76 11.73
CA GLY A 154 5.57 2.72 12.16
C GLY A 154 5.11 4.18 12.10
N SER A 155 3.91 4.50 11.63
CA SER A 155 3.40 5.86 11.50
C SER A 155 2.49 6.27 12.64
N ALA A 156 2.85 7.34 13.37
CA ALA A 156 2.02 7.95 14.40
C ALA A 156 0.81 8.67 13.79
N VAL A 157 0.96 9.24 12.60
CA VAL A 157 -0.17 9.81 11.84
C VAL A 157 -1.19 8.73 11.51
N ALA A 158 -0.75 7.56 10.99
CA ALA A 158 -1.65 6.44 10.71
C ALA A 158 -2.36 5.92 11.97
N TYR A 159 -1.69 5.92 13.11
CA TYR A 159 -2.28 5.57 14.40
C TYR A 159 -3.33 6.59 14.84
N CYS A 160 -3.03 7.90 14.77
CA CYS A 160 -3.97 8.96 15.11
C CYS A 160 -5.21 8.98 14.20
N LEU A 161 -5.05 8.64 12.93
CA LEU A 161 -6.16 8.52 11.96
C LEU A 161 -6.98 7.22 12.13
N GLY A 162 -6.58 6.32 13.04
CA GLY A 162 -7.23 5.03 13.22
C GLY A 162 -6.99 4.03 12.07
N ILE A 163 -6.05 4.29 11.17
CA ILE A 163 -5.61 3.37 10.12
C ILE A 163 -4.97 2.15 10.77
N THR A 164 -4.10 2.38 11.76
CA THR A 164 -3.51 1.33 12.58
C THR A 164 -3.98 1.44 14.03
N LYS A 165 -3.83 0.35 14.81
CA LYS A 165 -4.12 0.31 16.26
C LYS A 165 -2.86 0.05 17.08
N ILE A 166 -1.69 0.19 16.48
CA ILE A 166 -0.39 0.00 17.12
C ILE A 166 0.23 1.38 17.33
N ASP A 167 0.56 1.70 18.57
CA ASP A 167 1.21 2.96 18.92
C ASP A 167 2.71 2.89 18.60
N PRO A 168 3.19 3.59 17.55
CA PRO A 168 4.58 3.52 17.15
C PRO A 168 5.53 4.21 18.11
N ILE A 169 5.08 5.20 18.88
CA ILE A 169 5.91 5.89 19.87
C ILE A 169 6.17 4.94 21.04
N LYS A 170 5.13 4.30 21.55
CA LYS A 170 5.23 3.33 22.65
C LYS A 170 6.15 2.16 22.36
N TYR A 171 6.19 1.70 21.10
CA TYR A 171 6.99 0.55 20.67
C TYR A 171 8.26 0.93 19.92
N ASP A 172 8.64 2.22 19.92
CA ASP A 172 9.84 2.75 19.26
C ASP A 172 9.98 2.29 17.79
N LEU A 173 8.89 2.40 17.03
CA LEU A 173 8.85 2.02 15.63
C LEU A 173 9.30 3.16 14.73
N LEU A 174 10.16 2.84 13.76
CA LEU A 174 10.76 3.82 12.84
C LEU A 174 9.80 4.13 11.67
N PHE A 175 9.48 5.41 11.50
CA PHE A 175 8.67 5.91 10.38
C PHE A 175 9.37 5.76 9.03
N GLU A 176 10.69 5.89 8.99
CA GLU A 176 11.51 5.79 7.79
C GLU A 176 11.46 4.41 7.13
N ARG A 177 11.02 3.39 7.86
CA ARG A 177 10.71 2.07 7.28
C ARG A 177 9.43 2.06 6.45
N PHE A 178 8.53 2.98 6.73
CA PHE A 178 7.25 3.13 6.03
C PHE A 178 7.36 4.13 4.89
N LEU A 179 7.81 5.35 5.16
CA LEU A 179 8.04 6.39 4.16
C LEU A 179 9.47 6.91 4.28
N ASN A 180 10.20 6.84 3.17
CA ASN A 180 11.55 7.38 3.06
C ASN A 180 11.60 8.29 1.85
N PRO A 181 11.93 9.60 2.02
CA PRO A 181 12.08 10.55 0.91
C PRO A 181 13.08 10.12 -0.15
N ASP A 182 14.10 9.32 0.24
CA ASP A 182 15.13 8.81 -0.68
C ASP A 182 14.62 7.64 -1.55
N ARG A 183 13.56 7.00 -1.13
CA ARG A 183 12.88 5.93 -1.88
C ARG A 183 11.56 6.45 -2.43
N ILE A 184 11.55 6.77 -3.72
CA ILE A 184 10.35 7.23 -4.41
C ILE A 184 9.46 6.02 -4.76
N SER A 185 8.77 5.50 -3.76
CA SER A 185 7.72 4.50 -3.95
C SER A 185 6.43 5.01 -3.30
N LEU A 186 5.30 4.64 -3.89
CA LEU A 186 4.00 4.85 -3.25
C LEU A 186 3.99 4.12 -1.89
N PRO A 187 3.43 4.74 -0.84
CA PRO A 187 3.21 4.03 0.41
C PRO A 187 2.26 2.86 0.18
N ASP A 188 2.57 1.73 0.80
CA ASP A 188 1.73 0.53 0.78
C ASP A 188 1.13 0.32 2.17
N ILE A 189 -0.19 0.45 2.27
CA ILE A 189 -0.94 0.24 3.52
C ILE A 189 -1.78 -1.01 3.39
N ASP A 190 -1.29 -2.08 3.97
CA ASP A 190 -2.02 -3.35 4.07
C ASP A 190 -3.16 -3.24 5.07
N THR A 191 -4.38 -3.45 4.62
CA THR A 191 -5.58 -3.42 5.47
C THR A 191 -6.29 -4.77 5.41
N ASP A 192 -6.51 -5.37 6.58
CA ASP A 192 -7.24 -6.63 6.72
C ASP A 192 -8.68 -6.35 7.13
N PHE A 193 -9.63 -6.88 6.40
CA PHE A 193 -11.06 -6.87 6.72
C PHE A 193 -11.53 -8.28 7.04
N ASP A 194 -12.60 -8.40 7.82
CA ASP A 194 -13.23 -9.69 7.99
C ASP A 194 -13.75 -10.21 6.63
N ASP A 195 -13.78 -11.52 6.48
CA ASP A 195 -14.05 -12.18 5.20
C ASP A 195 -15.50 -11.95 4.73
N ASP A 196 -16.44 -11.91 5.67
CA ASP A 196 -17.85 -11.72 5.36
C ASP A 196 -18.15 -10.30 4.89
N GLY A 197 -17.53 -9.29 5.54
CA GLY A 197 -17.78 -7.87 5.26
C GLY A 197 -16.90 -7.26 4.15
N ARG A 198 -15.82 -7.92 3.74
CA ARG A 198 -14.89 -7.39 2.72
C ARG A 198 -15.57 -6.99 1.42
N GLY A 199 -16.55 -7.77 0.98
CA GLY A 199 -17.30 -7.49 -0.25
C GLY A 199 -18.08 -6.18 -0.20
N ASP A 200 -18.62 -5.83 0.96
CA ASP A 200 -19.37 -4.59 1.18
C ASP A 200 -18.46 -3.37 1.20
N VAL A 201 -17.28 -3.49 1.81
CA VAL A 201 -16.25 -2.44 1.76
C VAL A 201 -15.80 -2.16 0.33
N LEU A 202 -15.53 -3.19 -0.47
CA LEU A 202 -15.15 -3.02 -1.88
C LEU A 202 -16.25 -2.34 -2.70
N ARG A 203 -17.52 -2.68 -2.44
CA ARG A 203 -18.67 -2.04 -3.09
C ARG A 203 -18.75 -0.58 -2.71
N TRP A 204 -18.65 -0.25 -1.42
CA TRP A 204 -18.68 1.11 -0.91
C TRP A 204 -17.56 1.99 -1.52
N VAL A 205 -16.33 1.46 -1.58
CA VAL A 205 -15.19 2.16 -2.20
C VAL A 205 -15.45 2.39 -3.69
N THR A 206 -15.98 1.39 -4.40
CA THR A 206 -16.28 1.49 -5.82
C THR A 206 -17.38 2.53 -6.11
N GLU A 207 -18.42 2.55 -5.29
CA GLU A 207 -19.51 3.53 -5.41
C GLU A 207 -19.04 4.95 -5.10
N LYS A 208 -18.20 5.13 -4.07
CA LYS A 208 -17.73 6.44 -3.63
C LYS A 208 -16.67 7.05 -4.55
N TYR A 209 -15.71 6.25 -4.99
CA TYR A 209 -14.55 6.74 -5.75
C TYR A 209 -14.65 6.51 -7.26
N GLY A 210 -15.61 5.72 -7.72
CA GLY A 210 -15.88 5.42 -9.12
C GLY A 210 -15.32 4.07 -9.56
N ALA A 211 -16.10 3.33 -10.34
CA ALA A 211 -15.72 2.00 -10.83
C ALA A 211 -14.47 1.99 -11.72
N GLU A 212 -14.21 3.11 -12.40
CA GLU A 212 -13.03 3.31 -13.24
C GLU A 212 -11.73 3.53 -12.44
N ARG A 213 -11.83 3.72 -11.11
CA ARG A 213 -10.70 4.00 -10.22
C ARG A 213 -10.42 2.89 -9.23
N VAL A 214 -11.23 1.83 -9.25
CA VAL A 214 -11.11 0.68 -8.37
C VAL A 214 -10.95 -0.58 -9.20
N ALA A 215 -9.88 -1.33 -8.98
CA ALA A 215 -9.61 -2.55 -9.70
C ALA A 215 -9.05 -3.63 -8.79
N HIS A 216 -9.37 -4.88 -9.12
CA HIS A 216 -8.71 -6.02 -8.51
C HIS A 216 -7.44 -6.36 -9.29
N ILE A 217 -6.34 -6.58 -8.58
CA ILE A 217 -5.14 -7.12 -9.20
C ILE A 217 -5.35 -8.61 -9.43
N ILE A 218 -5.30 -9.04 -10.70
CA ILE A 218 -5.39 -10.45 -11.06
C ILE A 218 -4.01 -11.07 -10.87
N THR A 219 -3.94 -12.09 -9.99
CA THR A 219 -2.73 -12.89 -9.80
C THR A 219 -2.99 -14.30 -10.31
N TYR A 220 -2.09 -14.79 -11.16
CA TYR A 220 -2.10 -16.17 -11.61
C TYR A 220 -1.24 -17.02 -10.70
N GLY A 221 -1.87 -17.95 -10.01
CA GLY A 221 -1.19 -18.94 -9.18
C GLY A 221 -1.30 -20.34 -9.79
N THR A 222 -0.27 -21.14 -9.65
CA THR A 222 -0.31 -22.57 -9.92
C THR A 222 -0.18 -23.35 -8.63
N MET A 223 -0.98 -24.39 -8.49
CA MET A 223 -0.85 -25.29 -7.33
C MET A 223 0.41 -26.15 -7.51
N ALA A 224 1.40 -25.96 -6.63
CA ALA A 224 2.56 -26.82 -6.56
C ALA A 224 2.16 -28.26 -6.20
N THR A 225 2.91 -29.25 -6.67
CA THR A 225 2.59 -30.67 -6.52
C THR A 225 2.25 -31.08 -5.08
N LYS A 226 3.06 -30.65 -4.09
CA LYS A 226 2.82 -30.96 -2.67
C LYS A 226 1.54 -30.31 -2.13
N SER A 227 1.24 -29.07 -2.56
CA SER A 227 0.01 -28.37 -2.19
C SER A 227 -1.20 -29.06 -2.81
N ALA A 228 -1.14 -29.39 -4.10
CA ALA A 228 -2.20 -30.10 -4.80
C ALA A 228 -2.57 -31.43 -4.11
N ILE A 229 -1.57 -32.22 -3.70
CA ILE A 229 -1.81 -33.47 -2.96
C ILE A 229 -2.55 -33.19 -1.65
N LYS A 230 -2.15 -32.17 -0.90
CA LYS A 230 -2.79 -31.82 0.37
C LYS A 230 -4.21 -31.31 0.20
N ASP A 231 -4.47 -30.54 -0.85
CA ASP A 231 -5.79 -29.98 -1.10
C ASP A 231 -6.75 -31.05 -1.59
N VAL A 232 -6.32 -31.94 -2.49
CA VAL A 232 -7.12 -33.12 -2.89
C VAL A 232 -7.38 -34.03 -1.69
N ALA A 233 -6.38 -34.32 -0.87
CA ALA A 233 -6.53 -35.12 0.33
C ALA A 233 -7.56 -34.52 1.31
N ARG A 234 -7.62 -33.18 1.41
CA ARG A 234 -8.61 -32.48 2.23
C ARG A 234 -10.04 -32.68 1.68
N VAL A 235 -10.21 -32.55 0.36
CA VAL A 235 -11.51 -32.78 -0.30
C VAL A 235 -11.96 -34.24 -0.13
N GLU A 236 -11.05 -35.19 -0.30
CA GLU A 236 -11.28 -36.63 -0.12
C GLU A 236 -11.38 -37.05 1.37
N LYS A 237 -11.25 -36.10 2.29
CA LYS A 237 -11.32 -36.33 3.76
C LYS A 237 -10.28 -37.34 4.28
N LEU A 238 -9.12 -37.42 3.64
CA LEU A 238 -8.02 -38.24 4.13
C LEU A 238 -7.42 -37.65 5.44
N PRO A 239 -6.98 -38.49 6.37
CA PRO A 239 -6.30 -38.01 7.58
C PRO A 239 -5.10 -37.14 7.26
N LEU A 240 -4.87 -36.08 8.02
CA LEU A 240 -3.77 -35.13 7.83
C LEU A 240 -2.40 -35.82 7.85
N ALA A 241 -2.23 -36.83 8.70
CA ALA A 241 -0.99 -37.60 8.78
C ALA A 241 -0.67 -38.33 7.46
N GLU A 242 -1.68 -38.93 6.82
CA GLU A 242 -1.55 -39.60 5.53
C GLU A 242 -1.27 -38.61 4.40
N SER A 243 -1.99 -37.48 4.35
CA SER A 243 -1.76 -36.40 3.40
C SER A 243 -0.31 -35.87 3.49
N ASN A 244 0.20 -35.66 4.71
CA ASN A 244 1.58 -35.22 4.93
C ASN A 244 2.60 -36.30 4.51
N ARG A 245 2.30 -37.60 4.77
CA ARG A 245 3.13 -38.72 4.34
C ARG A 245 3.25 -38.75 2.81
N LEU A 246 2.12 -38.64 2.10
CA LEU A 246 2.09 -38.63 0.63
C LEU A 246 2.84 -37.42 0.06
N ALA A 247 2.63 -36.23 0.62
CA ALA A 247 3.32 -35.03 0.17
C ALA A 247 4.86 -35.08 0.34
N LYS A 248 5.35 -35.79 1.39
CA LYS A 248 6.79 -36.00 1.61
C LYS A 248 7.45 -36.92 0.58
N LEU A 249 6.69 -37.78 -0.10
CA LEU A 249 7.22 -38.65 -1.17
C LEU A 249 7.57 -37.85 -2.43
N VAL A 250 7.09 -36.64 -2.59
CA VAL A 250 7.40 -35.78 -3.72
C VAL A 250 8.74 -35.09 -3.48
N PRO A 251 9.76 -35.29 -4.34
CA PRO A 251 11.05 -34.61 -4.23
C PRO A 251 10.93 -33.10 -4.34
N ASP A 252 11.73 -32.34 -3.57
CA ASP A 252 11.70 -30.86 -3.58
C ASP A 252 12.13 -30.24 -4.92
N LYS A 253 12.92 -30.97 -5.71
CA LYS A 253 13.44 -30.51 -6.99
C LYS A 253 12.46 -30.67 -8.17
N ILE A 254 11.30 -31.29 -7.97
CA ILE A 254 10.31 -31.55 -9.02
C ILE A 254 9.03 -30.75 -8.70
N PRO A 255 8.92 -29.49 -9.17
CA PRO A 255 7.76 -28.65 -8.85
C PRO A 255 6.51 -29.04 -9.64
N ASP A 256 6.63 -29.77 -10.77
CA ASP A 256 5.54 -30.06 -11.69
C ASP A 256 5.13 -31.54 -11.62
N MET A 257 3.83 -31.80 -11.38
CA MET A 257 3.23 -33.13 -11.32
C MET A 257 3.40 -33.93 -12.63
N LYS A 258 3.35 -33.26 -13.78
CA LYS A 258 3.55 -33.94 -15.07
C LYS A 258 4.98 -34.46 -15.21
N LYS A 259 5.95 -33.69 -14.75
CA LYS A 259 7.36 -34.06 -14.75
C LYS A 259 7.63 -35.18 -13.78
N PHE A 260 7.05 -35.14 -12.58
CA PHE A 260 7.12 -36.21 -11.59
C PHE A 260 6.59 -37.54 -12.14
N ARG A 261 5.39 -37.54 -12.73
CA ARG A 261 4.81 -38.74 -13.35
C ARG A 261 5.66 -39.31 -14.50
N SER A 262 6.33 -38.46 -15.26
CA SER A 262 7.19 -38.90 -16.34
C SER A 262 8.49 -39.57 -15.85
N GLU A 263 9.02 -39.12 -14.73
CA GLU A 263 10.21 -39.73 -14.10
C GLU A 263 9.88 -41.05 -13.42
N GLU A 264 8.73 -41.16 -12.72
CA GLU A 264 8.24 -42.41 -12.18
C GLU A 264 8.04 -43.49 -13.25
N ARG A 265 7.54 -43.14 -14.43
CA ARG A 265 7.43 -44.06 -15.57
C ARG A 265 8.80 -44.49 -16.11
N ARG A 266 9.82 -43.65 -16.03
CA ARG A 266 11.19 -44.01 -16.43
C ARG A 266 11.79 -45.05 -15.45
N VAL A 267 11.66 -44.80 -14.15
CA VAL A 267 12.12 -45.71 -13.10
C VAL A 267 11.45 -47.08 -13.22
N GLY A 268 10.14 -47.14 -13.46
CA GLY A 268 9.40 -48.38 -13.67
C GLY A 268 9.84 -49.14 -14.93
N LYS A 269 10.24 -48.46 -16.00
CA LYS A 269 10.78 -49.11 -17.20
C LYS A 269 12.19 -49.67 -17.02
N GLU A 270 13.01 -49.04 -16.19
CA GLU A 270 14.36 -49.54 -15.87
C GLU A 270 14.31 -50.79 -14.99
N CYS A 271 13.32 -50.95 -14.12
CA CYS A 271 13.10 -52.15 -13.31
C CYS A 271 12.73 -53.36 -14.18
N HIS A 272 11.93 -53.20 -15.22
CA HIS A 272 11.58 -54.28 -16.13
C HIS A 272 12.75 -54.78 -17.02
N GLY A 273 13.82 -54.01 -17.13
CA GLY A 273 15.02 -54.40 -17.89
C GLY A 273 16.04 -55.21 -17.13
N ARG A 274 15.94 -55.28 -15.77
CA ARG A 274 16.89 -56.01 -14.91
C ARG A 274 16.39 -57.34 -14.35
N CYS A 275 15.16 -57.71 -14.65
CA CYS A 275 14.58 -58.99 -14.27
C CYS A 275 14.55 -59.97 -15.44
N ARG A 276 15.69 -60.16 -16.14
CA ARG A 276 15.96 -61.31 -17.02
C ARG A 276 17.32 -61.87 -16.70
#